data_d9d64366b9141157ead9ff72fd557490
#
_entry.id   d9d64366b9141157ead9ff72fd557490
#
_cell.length_a   1.000
_cell.length_b   1.000
_cell.length_c   1.000
_cell.angle_alpha   90.00
_cell.angle_beta   90.00
_cell.angle_gamma   90.00
#
_symmetry.space_group_name_H-M   'P 1'
#
loop_
_entity.id
_entity.type
_entity.pdbx_description
1 polymer ?
#
loop_
_entity_poly.entity_id
_entity_poly.type
_entity_poly.pdbx_seq_one_letter_code
_entity_poly.pdbx_strand_id
1 'polypeptide(L)'
;MFFNERPDDFFPYARIEVVDRPDPTGIGMTEKIFSGPLDRQLRDALSYIKNYIIKEKVIKLPDRAEAVRIFNLPYAAVEESLSNAVYHKSYQIGEPITVTVMPDRMEITSLPGPDRTISNDDLKKRHLVARRYRNRRIGDILKELKLVEGRNTGIPTILRAMEMNGSEMPLFETDEDRTYFTVILPVHRRFLQTEKTAIQKKKQRRSLAELKKCVIITLEENGNLSTSELARELGYTKVTSTLAKALKELMAEGLVQYLEQEKVRSRNQKICLVQIDNRK
;
A
#
# COMPACT_ATOMS: atom_id res chain seq x y z
N MET A 1 21.86 -21.63 -8.82
CA MET A 1 21.06 -20.39 -8.69
C MET A 1 20.80 -19.71 -10.04
N PHE A 2 21.80 -19.52 -10.93
CA PHE A 2 21.63 -18.85 -12.24
C PHE A 2 21.45 -19.84 -13.41
N PHE A 3 21.97 -21.05 -13.31
CA PHE A 3 22.02 -22.04 -14.41
C PHE A 3 21.10 -23.24 -14.17
N ASN A 4 20.19 -23.13 -13.21
CA ASN A 4 19.20 -24.16 -12.91
C ASN A 4 17.81 -23.57 -13.00
N GLU A 5 16.91 -24.23 -13.72
CA GLU A 5 15.52 -23.78 -13.89
C GLU A 5 14.70 -23.87 -12.59
N ARG A 6 15.16 -24.69 -11.63
CA ARG A 6 14.49 -24.92 -10.35
C ARG A 6 15.48 -24.81 -9.17
N PRO A 7 16.02 -23.61 -8.90
CA PRO A 7 16.96 -23.41 -7.79
C PRO A 7 16.33 -23.66 -6.42
N ASP A 8 15.02 -23.54 -6.30
CA ASP A 8 14.22 -23.81 -5.10
C ASP A 8 14.20 -25.31 -4.72
N ASP A 9 14.50 -26.23 -5.61
CA ASP A 9 14.71 -27.66 -5.27
C ASP A 9 15.95 -27.86 -4.35
N PHE A 10 16.92 -26.94 -4.41
CA PHE A 10 18.17 -27.00 -3.64
C PHE A 10 18.20 -25.95 -2.51
N PHE A 11 17.55 -24.83 -2.73
CA PHE A 11 17.47 -23.71 -1.80
C PHE A 11 15.99 -23.34 -1.62
N PRO A 12 15.30 -23.95 -0.65
CA PRO A 12 13.87 -23.71 -0.43
C PRO A 12 13.57 -22.23 -0.33
N TYR A 13 12.49 -21.79 -1.00
CA TYR A 13 12.09 -20.39 -1.09
C TYR A 13 13.13 -19.43 -1.71
N ALA A 14 14.01 -19.94 -2.60
CA ALA A 14 14.87 -19.10 -3.43
C ALA A 14 14.05 -18.43 -4.53
N ARG A 15 13.11 -17.56 -4.15
CA ARG A 15 12.15 -16.91 -5.02
C ARG A 15 11.82 -15.49 -4.52
N ILE A 16 11.15 -14.71 -5.36
CA ILE A 16 10.61 -13.38 -5.03
C ILE A 16 9.08 -13.48 -5.02
N GLU A 17 8.46 -12.99 -3.98
CA GLU A 17 7.01 -12.90 -3.83
C GLU A 17 6.59 -11.43 -3.80
N VAL A 18 5.68 -11.03 -4.70
CA VAL A 18 5.09 -9.71 -4.72
C VAL A 18 3.65 -9.83 -4.24
N VAL A 19 3.37 -9.23 -3.09
CA VAL A 19 2.08 -9.29 -2.40
C VAL A 19 1.44 -7.90 -2.45
N ASP A 20 0.35 -7.77 -3.18
CA ASP A 20 -0.47 -6.55 -3.18
C ASP A 20 -1.53 -6.63 -2.09
N ARG A 21 -1.46 -5.71 -1.13
CA ARG A 21 -2.37 -5.59 0.02
C ARG A 21 -3.11 -4.25 -0.03
N PRO A 22 -4.19 -4.16 -0.80
CA PRO A 22 -4.97 -2.93 -0.95
C PRO A 22 -5.65 -2.50 0.35
N ASP A 23 -5.84 -3.44 1.27
CA ASP A 23 -6.47 -3.21 2.57
C ASP A 23 -5.62 -3.82 3.71
N PRO A 24 -5.45 -3.12 4.87
CA PRO A 24 -4.69 -3.63 6.01
C PRO A 24 -5.22 -4.95 6.57
N THR A 25 -6.52 -5.22 6.43
CA THR A 25 -7.16 -6.48 6.89
C THR A 25 -6.84 -7.66 5.97
N GLY A 26 -6.23 -7.42 4.80
CA GLY A 26 -5.92 -8.44 3.80
C GLY A 26 -7.05 -8.73 2.82
N ILE A 27 -8.17 -8.02 2.89
CA ILE A 27 -9.25 -8.16 1.92
C ILE A 27 -8.75 -7.71 0.54
N GLY A 28 -8.94 -8.57 -0.47
CA GLY A 28 -8.47 -8.31 -1.84
C GLY A 28 -6.97 -8.49 -2.05
N MET A 29 -6.26 -9.13 -1.12
CA MET A 29 -4.85 -9.45 -1.26
C MET A 29 -4.63 -10.37 -2.47
N THR A 30 -3.61 -10.06 -3.24
CA THR A 30 -3.14 -10.89 -4.36
C THR A 30 -1.65 -11.12 -4.25
N GLU A 31 -1.20 -12.29 -4.72
CA GLU A 31 0.20 -12.68 -4.67
C GLU A 31 0.69 -13.09 -6.05
N LYS A 32 1.92 -12.70 -6.39
CA LYS A 32 2.62 -13.10 -7.58
C LYS A 32 4.00 -13.64 -7.23
N ILE A 33 4.26 -14.91 -7.57
CA ILE A 33 5.51 -15.60 -7.28
C ILE A 33 6.40 -15.59 -8.52
N PHE A 34 7.68 -15.26 -8.33
CA PHE A 34 8.72 -15.29 -9.34
C PHE A 34 9.79 -16.31 -8.92
N SER A 35 9.86 -17.42 -9.64
CA SER A 35 10.79 -18.54 -9.44
C SER A 35 11.70 -18.74 -10.65
N GLY A 36 12.64 -19.70 -10.58
CA GLY A 36 13.61 -19.97 -11.63
C GLY A 36 14.99 -19.32 -11.38
N PRO A 37 15.85 -19.17 -12.40
CA PRO A 37 17.14 -18.51 -12.27
C PRO A 37 17.04 -17.11 -11.65
N LEU A 38 17.99 -16.72 -10.79
CA LEU A 38 17.90 -15.48 -10.01
C LEU A 38 17.79 -14.20 -10.86
N ASP A 39 18.51 -14.17 -11.99
CA ASP A 39 18.43 -13.03 -12.90
C ASP A 39 17.06 -12.91 -13.56
N ARG A 40 16.44 -14.05 -13.88
CA ARG A 40 15.08 -14.11 -14.42
C ARG A 40 14.06 -13.69 -13.37
N GLN A 41 14.15 -14.22 -12.14
CA GLN A 41 13.29 -13.80 -11.04
C GLN A 41 13.32 -12.27 -10.85
N LEU A 42 14.54 -11.70 -10.80
CA LEU A 42 14.71 -10.25 -10.62
C LEU A 42 14.13 -9.45 -11.78
N ARG A 43 14.43 -9.83 -13.03
CA ARG A 43 13.90 -9.14 -14.22
C ARG A 43 12.38 -9.22 -14.30
N ASP A 44 11.80 -10.38 -14.06
CA ASP A 44 10.37 -10.63 -14.17
C ASP A 44 9.61 -9.88 -13.06
N ALA A 45 10.12 -9.90 -11.81
CA ALA A 45 9.55 -9.16 -10.70
C ALA A 45 9.59 -7.63 -10.95
N LEU A 46 10.75 -7.11 -11.40
CA LEU A 46 10.90 -5.69 -11.75
C LEU A 46 9.99 -5.28 -12.90
N SER A 47 9.87 -6.11 -13.93
CA SER A 47 8.97 -5.90 -15.06
C SER A 47 7.51 -5.86 -14.60
N TYR A 48 7.11 -6.79 -13.74
CA TYR A 48 5.77 -6.81 -13.15
C TYR A 48 5.49 -5.55 -12.34
N ILE A 49 6.40 -5.18 -11.43
CA ILE A 49 6.25 -3.99 -10.60
C ILE A 49 6.16 -2.73 -11.48
N LYS A 50 7.02 -2.60 -12.49
CA LYS A 50 7.03 -1.47 -13.41
C LYS A 50 5.72 -1.32 -14.18
N ASN A 51 5.15 -2.43 -14.65
CA ASN A 51 3.99 -2.38 -15.54
C ASN A 51 2.65 -2.35 -14.81
N TYR A 52 2.56 -2.91 -13.60
CA TYR A 52 1.28 -3.07 -12.89
C TYR A 52 1.18 -2.26 -11.60
N ILE A 53 2.30 -1.92 -10.94
CA ILE A 53 2.30 -1.25 -9.63
C ILE A 53 2.74 0.21 -9.75
N ILE A 54 3.79 0.50 -10.55
CA ILE A 54 4.26 1.87 -10.73
C ILE A 54 3.29 2.65 -11.61
N LYS A 55 2.85 3.80 -11.10
CA LYS A 55 1.93 4.71 -11.78
C LYS A 55 2.59 6.07 -11.98
N GLU A 56 2.42 6.66 -13.16
CA GLU A 56 2.91 8.00 -13.50
C GLU A 56 1.78 9.02 -13.42
N LYS A 57 2.09 10.23 -12.98
CA LYS A 57 1.26 11.42 -13.12
C LYS A 57 2.04 12.55 -13.75
N VAL A 58 1.45 13.20 -14.75
CA VAL A 58 1.96 14.41 -15.37
C VAL A 58 1.21 15.61 -14.79
N ILE A 59 1.96 16.55 -14.21
CA ILE A 59 1.41 17.73 -13.54
C ILE A 59 1.84 18.96 -14.32
N LYS A 60 0.87 19.71 -14.85
CA LYS A 60 1.09 21.03 -15.40
C LYS A 60 1.12 22.07 -14.28
N LEU A 61 2.18 22.83 -14.20
CA LEU A 61 2.31 23.95 -13.27
C LEU A 61 1.83 25.22 -13.98
N PRO A 62 1.07 26.12 -13.28
CA PRO A 62 0.51 27.33 -13.92
C PRO A 62 1.57 28.33 -14.40
N ASP A 63 2.75 28.29 -13.79
CA ASP A 63 3.87 29.24 -13.98
C ASP A 63 4.97 28.72 -14.92
N ARG A 64 4.80 27.52 -15.51
CA ARG A 64 5.81 26.89 -16.38
C ARG A 64 5.16 26.20 -17.56
N ALA A 65 5.86 26.24 -18.70
CA ALA A 65 5.46 25.51 -19.91
C ALA A 65 5.68 23.98 -19.75
N GLU A 66 6.69 23.60 -18.97
CA GLU A 66 7.09 22.20 -18.76
C GLU A 66 6.22 21.54 -17.70
N ALA A 67 5.78 20.34 -18.01
CA ALA A 67 5.06 19.51 -17.05
C ALA A 67 6.05 18.71 -16.18
N VAL A 68 5.75 18.58 -14.89
CA VAL A 68 6.51 17.73 -13.98
C VAL A 68 5.91 16.32 -14.01
N ARG A 69 6.77 15.32 -14.23
CA ARG A 69 6.41 13.90 -14.13
C ARG A 69 6.76 13.39 -12.75
N ILE A 70 5.82 12.78 -12.09
CA ILE A 70 6.02 12.13 -10.79
C ILE A 70 5.51 10.70 -10.85
N PHE A 71 6.13 9.82 -10.08
CA PHE A 71 5.74 8.43 -9.94
C PHE A 71 5.22 8.18 -8.51
N ASN A 72 4.28 7.24 -8.36
CA ASN A 72 3.89 6.80 -7.03
C ASN A 72 5.11 6.24 -6.26
N LEU A 73 5.95 5.46 -6.98
CA LEU A 73 7.21 4.91 -6.52
C LEU A 73 8.23 5.06 -7.66
N PRO A 74 9.40 5.72 -7.44
CA PRO A 74 10.41 5.84 -8.49
C PRO A 74 11.04 4.49 -8.79
N TYR A 75 11.04 4.09 -10.06
CA TYR A 75 11.53 2.78 -10.51
C TYR A 75 12.96 2.49 -10.04
N ALA A 76 13.87 3.47 -10.13
CA ALA A 76 15.26 3.29 -9.71
C ALA A 76 15.41 2.94 -8.23
N ALA A 77 14.54 3.47 -7.35
CA ALA A 77 14.55 3.11 -5.93
C ALA A 77 14.06 1.67 -5.70
N VAL A 78 13.04 1.24 -6.44
CA VAL A 78 12.51 -0.14 -6.37
C VAL A 78 13.54 -1.13 -6.92
N GLU A 79 14.11 -0.84 -8.09
CA GLU A 79 15.13 -1.67 -8.75
C GLU A 79 16.33 -1.90 -7.84
N GLU A 80 16.89 -0.84 -7.28
CA GLU A 80 18.05 -0.94 -6.41
C GLU A 80 17.73 -1.66 -5.10
N SER A 81 16.54 -1.41 -4.51
CA SER A 81 16.13 -2.06 -3.26
C SER A 81 15.95 -3.57 -3.45
N LEU A 82 15.30 -3.99 -4.56
CA LEU A 82 15.07 -5.40 -4.84
C LEU A 82 16.37 -6.12 -5.26
N SER A 83 17.22 -5.47 -6.05
CA SER A 83 18.55 -5.97 -6.41
C SER A 83 19.43 -6.21 -5.19
N ASN A 84 19.42 -5.28 -4.24
CA ASN A 84 20.10 -5.41 -2.96
C ASN A 84 19.54 -6.57 -2.13
N ALA A 85 18.23 -6.77 -2.10
CA ALA A 85 17.60 -7.89 -1.43
C ALA A 85 18.09 -9.23 -2.01
N VAL A 86 18.14 -9.39 -3.34
CA VAL A 86 18.68 -10.59 -4.02
C VAL A 86 20.15 -10.78 -3.69
N TYR A 87 20.93 -9.70 -3.67
CA TYR A 87 22.38 -9.76 -3.41
C TYR A 87 22.70 -10.15 -1.96
N HIS A 88 21.92 -9.67 -0.98
CA HIS A 88 22.23 -9.79 0.44
C HIS A 88 21.43 -10.87 1.18
N LYS A 89 20.37 -11.44 0.58
CA LYS A 89 19.61 -12.54 1.16
C LYS A 89 20.51 -13.74 1.47
N SER A 90 20.25 -14.43 2.60
CA SER A 90 20.81 -15.76 2.82
C SER A 90 19.93 -16.82 2.15
N TYR A 91 20.50 -17.52 1.19
CA TYR A 91 19.81 -18.64 0.52
C TYR A 91 19.82 -19.95 1.32
N GLN A 92 20.45 -19.95 2.50
CA GLN A 92 20.36 -21.03 3.48
C GLN A 92 19.13 -20.93 4.38
N ILE A 93 18.53 -19.73 4.47
CA ILE A 93 17.29 -19.48 5.18
C ILE A 93 16.13 -19.74 4.21
N GLY A 94 15.27 -20.68 4.58
CA GLY A 94 14.11 -21.09 3.76
C GLY A 94 12.95 -20.08 3.80
N GLU A 95 13.22 -18.81 3.47
CA GLU A 95 12.22 -17.74 3.39
C GLU A 95 12.39 -16.95 2.07
N PRO A 96 11.32 -16.50 1.41
CA PRO A 96 11.41 -15.74 0.16
C PRO A 96 11.92 -14.30 0.38
N ILE A 97 12.24 -13.61 -0.71
CA ILE A 97 12.24 -12.15 -0.72
C ILE A 97 10.80 -11.71 -0.91
N THR A 98 10.28 -10.91 0.02
CA THR A 98 8.89 -10.45 -0.05
C THR A 98 8.84 -8.97 -0.40
N VAL A 99 8.06 -8.64 -1.43
CA VAL A 99 7.71 -7.26 -1.80
C VAL A 99 6.25 -7.05 -1.46
N THR A 100 5.97 -6.34 -0.38
CA THR A 100 4.59 -6.01 0.02
C THR A 100 4.23 -4.63 -0.48
N VAL A 101 3.20 -4.56 -1.30
CA VAL A 101 2.66 -3.31 -1.85
C VAL A 101 1.43 -2.93 -1.04
N MET A 102 1.46 -1.75 -0.45
CA MET A 102 0.35 -1.17 0.33
C MET A 102 -0.09 0.15 -0.31
N PRO A 103 -1.26 0.69 0.03
CA PRO A 103 -1.74 1.95 -0.53
C PRO A 103 -0.80 3.14 -0.30
N ASP A 104 -0.06 3.14 0.81
CA ASP A 104 0.79 4.24 1.26
C ASP A 104 2.29 3.98 1.12
N ARG A 105 2.72 2.72 0.88
CA ARG A 105 4.13 2.35 0.80
C ARG A 105 4.35 1.01 0.10
N MET A 106 5.61 0.75 -0.25
CA MET A 106 6.11 -0.56 -0.63
C MET A 106 7.18 -0.98 0.38
N GLU A 107 7.11 -2.23 0.84
CA GLU A 107 8.10 -2.86 1.72
C GLU A 107 8.82 -3.97 0.97
N ILE A 108 10.15 -3.96 0.98
CA ILE A 108 10.99 -5.01 0.39
C ILE A 108 11.79 -5.64 1.53
N THR A 109 11.43 -6.87 1.86
CA THR A 109 12.00 -7.61 3.00
C THR A 109 12.85 -8.79 2.53
N SER A 110 14.02 -8.93 3.12
CA SER A 110 14.93 -10.06 2.94
C SER A 110 15.53 -10.52 4.27
N LEU A 111 15.93 -11.78 4.35
CA LEU A 111 16.53 -12.38 5.53
C LEU A 111 17.96 -12.88 5.24
N PRO A 112 18.84 -12.82 6.25
CA PRO A 112 18.72 -12.10 7.50
C PRO A 112 18.95 -10.60 7.33
N GLY A 113 18.98 -9.88 8.43
CA GLY A 113 19.28 -8.45 8.49
C GLY A 113 20.72 -8.09 8.04
N PRO A 114 21.05 -6.80 8.07
CA PRO A 114 22.35 -6.28 7.63
C PRO A 114 23.47 -6.79 8.53
N ASP A 115 24.70 -6.82 7.99
CA ASP A 115 25.90 -7.17 8.75
C ASP A 115 26.02 -6.28 9.99
N ARG A 116 26.50 -6.86 11.10
CA ARG A 116 26.67 -6.16 12.39
C ARG A 116 27.67 -4.99 12.34
N THR A 117 28.44 -4.86 11.26
CA THR A 117 29.31 -3.69 11.02
C THR A 117 28.52 -2.43 10.65
N ILE A 118 27.25 -2.57 10.30
CA ILE A 118 26.30 -1.47 10.08
C ILE A 118 25.56 -1.23 11.41
N SER A 119 25.77 -0.11 12.05
CA SER A 119 25.12 0.22 13.32
C SER A 119 23.64 0.63 13.10
N ASN A 120 22.85 0.59 14.18
CA ASN A 120 21.48 1.10 14.13
C ASN A 120 21.43 2.61 13.85
N ASP A 121 22.47 3.33 14.25
CA ASP A 121 22.62 4.76 13.95
C ASP A 121 22.91 5.01 12.47
N ASP A 122 23.67 4.13 11.81
CA ASP A 122 23.90 4.20 10.37
C ASP A 122 22.59 3.98 9.60
N LEU A 123 21.74 3.03 10.06
CA LEU A 123 20.42 2.80 9.51
C LEU A 123 19.53 4.05 9.62
N LYS A 124 19.46 4.65 10.82
CA LYS A 124 18.69 5.87 11.09
C LYS A 124 19.18 7.06 10.27
N LYS A 125 20.50 7.23 10.18
CA LYS A 125 21.15 8.29 9.39
C LYS A 125 21.14 8.01 7.88
N ARG A 126 20.64 6.85 7.45
CA ARG A 126 20.65 6.41 6.05
C ARG A 126 22.05 6.37 5.43
N HIS A 127 23.06 6.16 6.27
CA HIS A 127 24.47 6.09 5.86
C HIS A 127 24.96 4.64 5.95
N LEU A 128 24.48 3.80 5.03
CA LEU A 128 24.81 2.38 5.02
C LEU A 128 26.00 2.15 4.09
N VAL A 129 27.15 1.85 4.69
CA VAL A 129 28.34 1.44 3.96
C VAL A 129 28.59 -0.03 4.23
N ALA A 130 28.16 -0.88 3.31
CA ALA A 130 28.39 -2.32 3.40
C ALA A 130 29.89 -2.61 3.21
N ARG A 131 30.54 -3.19 4.24
CA ARG A 131 31.93 -3.63 4.19
C ARG A 131 32.06 -5.10 3.87
N ARG A 132 30.99 -5.87 4.01
CA ARG A 132 30.93 -7.30 3.76
C ARG A 132 29.74 -7.62 2.89
N TYR A 133 30.00 -8.46 1.87
CA TYR A 133 28.99 -8.93 0.94
C TYR A 133 28.75 -10.42 1.18
N ARG A 134 27.52 -10.80 1.51
CA ARG A 134 27.17 -12.19 1.82
C ARG A 134 27.35 -13.10 0.62
N ASN A 135 26.82 -12.69 -0.52
CA ASN A 135 26.82 -13.49 -1.75
C ASN A 135 27.68 -12.85 -2.84
N ARG A 136 28.98 -12.73 -2.62
CA ARG A 136 29.89 -12.03 -3.54
C ARG A 136 29.77 -12.54 -4.97
N ARG A 137 29.70 -13.86 -5.19
CA ARG A 137 29.56 -14.46 -6.52
C ARG A 137 28.22 -14.10 -7.19
N ILE A 138 27.12 -14.06 -6.44
CA ILE A 138 25.82 -13.59 -6.96
C ILE A 138 25.95 -12.15 -7.44
N GLY A 139 26.57 -11.28 -6.64
CA GLY A 139 26.81 -9.90 -7.02
C GLY A 139 27.69 -9.74 -8.26
N ASP A 140 28.73 -10.53 -8.40
CA ASP A 140 29.60 -10.51 -9.59
C ASP A 140 28.81 -10.88 -10.85
N ILE A 141 27.99 -11.93 -10.80
CA ILE A 141 27.14 -12.34 -11.94
C ILE A 141 26.07 -11.28 -12.24
N LEU A 142 25.38 -10.74 -11.23
CA LEU A 142 24.38 -9.68 -11.43
C LEU A 142 25.01 -8.44 -12.05
N LYS A 143 26.25 -8.10 -11.69
CA LYS A 143 26.99 -6.99 -12.27
C LYS A 143 27.35 -7.25 -13.75
N GLU A 144 27.85 -8.42 -14.09
CA GLU A 144 28.10 -8.81 -15.49
C GLU A 144 26.82 -8.74 -16.33
N LEU A 145 25.69 -9.11 -15.74
CA LEU A 145 24.37 -9.01 -16.36
C LEU A 145 23.79 -7.57 -16.34
N LYS A 146 24.54 -6.59 -15.81
CA LYS A 146 24.13 -5.17 -15.65
C LYS A 146 22.84 -4.99 -14.85
N LEU A 147 22.60 -5.86 -13.89
CA LEU A 147 21.44 -5.80 -12.98
C LEU A 147 21.77 -5.10 -11.66
N VAL A 148 23.04 -4.88 -11.35
CA VAL A 148 23.54 -4.11 -10.19
C VAL A 148 24.79 -3.32 -10.59
N GLU A 149 25.01 -2.15 -9.98
CA GLU A 149 26.19 -1.33 -10.27
C GLU A 149 27.42 -1.69 -9.44
N GLY A 150 27.26 -2.24 -8.25
CA GLY A 150 28.29 -2.95 -7.49
C GLY A 150 29.45 -2.11 -6.92
N ARG A 151 29.21 -0.87 -6.43
CA ARG A 151 30.25 -0.02 -5.80
C ARG A 151 29.75 0.79 -4.60
N ASN A 152 28.96 0.21 -3.70
CA ASN A 152 28.36 0.92 -2.55
C ASN A 152 27.49 2.13 -2.96
N THR A 153 26.96 2.15 -4.16
CA THR A 153 26.09 3.21 -4.69
C THR A 153 24.62 2.95 -4.41
N GLY A 154 24.26 1.77 -3.91
CA GLY A 154 22.88 1.31 -3.79
C GLY A 154 22.00 2.23 -2.94
N ILE A 155 22.36 2.43 -1.67
CA ILE A 155 21.57 3.30 -0.78
C ILE A 155 21.56 4.75 -1.26
N PRO A 156 22.68 5.37 -1.66
CA PRO A 156 22.66 6.69 -2.29
C PRO A 156 21.74 6.78 -3.52
N THR A 157 21.69 5.74 -4.36
CA THR A 157 20.80 5.70 -5.52
C THR A 157 19.32 5.71 -5.11
N ILE A 158 18.94 4.90 -4.10
CA ILE A 158 17.59 4.89 -3.54
C ILE A 158 17.21 6.29 -3.01
N LEU A 159 18.05 6.89 -2.17
CA LEU A 159 17.82 8.20 -1.58
C LEU A 159 17.62 9.27 -2.66
N ARG A 160 18.53 9.32 -3.64
CA ARG A 160 18.48 10.27 -4.76
C ARG A 160 17.22 10.08 -5.60
N ALA A 161 16.85 8.85 -5.90
CA ALA A 161 15.64 8.56 -6.70
C ALA A 161 14.36 9.04 -5.99
N MET A 162 14.26 8.82 -4.67
CA MET A 162 13.14 9.31 -3.86
C MET A 162 13.11 10.84 -3.80
N GLU A 163 14.25 11.49 -3.58
CA GLU A 163 14.38 12.94 -3.56
C GLU A 163 14.00 13.58 -4.90
N MET A 164 14.55 13.08 -6.00
CA MET A 164 14.24 13.59 -7.35
C MET A 164 12.77 13.44 -7.73
N ASN A 165 12.10 12.40 -7.22
CA ASN A 165 10.66 12.21 -7.41
C ASN A 165 9.82 13.14 -6.51
N GLY A 166 10.40 13.79 -5.52
CA GLY A 166 9.69 14.56 -4.49
C GLY A 166 8.90 13.69 -3.52
N SER A 167 9.31 12.43 -3.36
CA SER A 167 8.76 11.48 -2.41
C SER A 167 9.34 11.70 -1.01
N GLU A 168 8.66 11.18 0.01
CA GLU A 168 9.24 11.07 1.35
C GLU A 168 10.45 10.15 1.33
N MET A 169 11.39 10.38 2.26
CA MET A 169 12.61 9.57 2.32
C MET A 169 12.32 8.14 2.75
N PRO A 170 13.04 7.16 2.20
CA PRO A 170 12.87 5.76 2.55
C PRO A 170 13.29 5.49 4.00
N LEU A 171 12.75 4.42 4.58
CA LEU A 171 13.17 3.90 5.86
C LEU A 171 13.87 2.55 5.67
N PHE A 172 14.83 2.26 6.55
CA PHE A 172 15.56 1.00 6.57
C PHE A 172 15.42 0.40 7.97
N GLU A 173 14.80 -0.77 8.05
CA GLU A 173 14.43 -1.38 9.33
C GLU A 173 15.01 -2.79 9.47
N THR A 174 15.36 -3.12 10.69
CA THR A 174 15.75 -4.43 11.16
C THR A 174 15.47 -4.53 12.66
N ASP A 175 15.35 -5.73 13.20
CA ASP A 175 15.28 -5.97 14.63
C ASP A 175 16.68 -5.97 15.30
N GLU A 176 16.72 -6.11 16.64
CA GLU A 176 17.96 -6.16 17.41
C GLU A 176 18.82 -7.38 17.05
N ASP A 177 18.19 -8.50 16.75
CA ASP A 177 18.86 -9.75 16.40
C ASP A 177 19.27 -9.84 14.94
N ARG A 178 18.94 -8.82 14.14
CA ARG A 178 19.25 -8.77 12.70
C ARG A 178 18.65 -9.95 11.94
N THR A 179 17.42 -10.35 12.26
CA THR A 179 16.75 -11.48 11.62
C THR A 179 16.21 -11.14 10.23
N TYR A 180 15.88 -9.88 9.98
CA TYR A 180 15.39 -9.39 8.68
C TYR A 180 15.97 -8.00 8.33
N PHE A 181 15.84 -7.62 7.09
CA PHE A 181 16.06 -6.27 6.61
C PHE A 181 14.92 -5.84 5.70
N THR A 182 14.28 -4.74 6.04
CA THR A 182 13.17 -4.16 5.26
C THR A 182 13.53 -2.77 4.77
N VAL A 183 13.38 -2.57 3.46
CA VAL A 183 13.41 -1.24 2.83
C VAL A 183 11.97 -0.80 2.64
N ILE A 184 11.60 0.34 3.22
CA ILE A 184 10.26 0.94 3.11
C ILE A 184 10.34 2.14 2.19
N LEU A 185 9.64 2.09 1.08
CA LEU A 185 9.53 3.16 0.09
C LEU A 185 8.14 3.80 0.19
N PRO A 186 8.01 5.01 0.76
CA PRO A 186 6.72 5.72 0.84
C PRO A 186 6.18 6.08 -0.54
N VAL A 187 4.88 5.89 -0.73
CA VAL A 187 4.17 6.35 -1.93
C VAL A 187 4.11 7.88 -1.95
N HIS A 188 4.38 8.47 -3.11
CA HIS A 188 4.36 9.93 -3.27
C HIS A 188 2.99 10.53 -2.89
N ARG A 189 2.97 11.55 -2.04
CA ARG A 189 1.77 12.17 -1.42
C ARG A 189 0.64 12.50 -2.39
N ARG A 190 0.96 12.93 -3.62
CA ARG A 190 -0.05 13.28 -4.64
C ARG A 190 -0.84 12.08 -5.16
N PHE A 191 -0.38 10.86 -4.94
CA PHE A 191 -1.14 9.64 -5.26
C PHE A 191 -2.10 9.31 -4.12
N LEU A 192 -1.70 9.48 -2.86
CA LEU A 192 -2.55 9.26 -1.67
C LEU A 192 -3.75 10.20 -1.62
N GLN A 193 -3.56 11.48 -1.97
CA GLN A 193 -4.64 12.48 -2.00
C GLN A 193 -5.71 12.16 -3.05
N THR A 194 -5.30 11.60 -4.19
CA THR A 194 -6.24 11.25 -5.27
C THR A 194 -7.10 10.07 -4.88
N GLU A 195 -6.57 9.10 -4.16
CA GLU A 195 -7.34 7.94 -3.68
C GLU A 195 -8.37 8.34 -2.65
N LYS A 196 -8.00 9.19 -1.68
CA LYS A 196 -8.96 9.76 -0.72
C LYS A 196 -10.09 10.51 -1.42
N THR A 197 -9.76 11.31 -2.44
CA THR A 197 -10.76 12.06 -3.23
C THR A 197 -11.61 11.12 -4.11
N ALA A 198 -11.03 10.05 -4.65
CA ALA A 198 -11.76 9.06 -5.45
C ALA A 198 -12.70 8.22 -4.57
N ILE A 199 -12.26 7.82 -3.38
CA ILE A 199 -13.08 7.11 -2.39
C ILE A 199 -14.24 8.01 -1.94
N GLN A 200 -13.99 9.29 -1.67
CA GLN A 200 -15.05 10.25 -1.34
C GLN A 200 -16.04 10.45 -2.49
N LYS A 201 -15.56 10.57 -3.74
CA LYS A 201 -16.41 10.67 -4.94
C LYS A 201 -17.22 9.38 -5.19
N LYS A 202 -16.65 8.21 -4.91
CA LYS A 202 -17.35 6.92 -5.04
C LYS A 202 -18.42 6.77 -3.94
N LYS A 203 -18.14 7.21 -2.70
CA LYS A 203 -19.13 7.31 -1.63
C LYS A 203 -20.27 8.27 -1.96
N GLN A 204 -19.99 9.39 -2.65
CA GLN A 204 -21.03 10.35 -3.09
C GLN A 204 -21.88 9.87 -4.26
N ARG A 205 -21.44 8.85 -5.05
CA ARG A 205 -22.16 8.30 -6.21
C ARG A 205 -22.85 6.96 -5.93
N ARG A 206 -23.15 6.65 -4.66
CA ARG A 206 -23.92 5.45 -4.33
C ARG A 206 -25.29 5.54 -4.98
N SER A 207 -25.77 4.43 -5.53
CA SER A 207 -27.15 4.31 -5.98
C SER A 207 -28.10 4.47 -4.79
N LEU A 208 -29.35 4.84 -5.05
CA LEU A 208 -30.34 5.02 -3.98
C LEU A 208 -30.54 3.72 -3.17
N ALA A 209 -30.52 2.57 -3.83
CA ALA A 209 -30.65 1.26 -3.19
C ALA A 209 -29.45 0.91 -2.29
N GLU A 210 -28.23 1.19 -2.74
CA GLU A 210 -27.02 1.00 -1.94
C GLU A 210 -26.99 1.95 -0.74
N LEU A 211 -27.43 3.21 -0.93
CA LEU A 211 -27.48 4.19 0.13
C LEU A 211 -28.48 3.80 1.22
N LYS A 212 -29.64 3.25 0.85
CA LYS A 212 -30.65 2.72 1.80
C LYS A 212 -30.06 1.59 2.66
N LYS A 213 -29.34 0.65 2.05
CA LYS A 213 -28.65 -0.43 2.80
C LYS A 213 -27.61 0.13 3.76
N CYS A 214 -26.79 1.08 3.31
CA CYS A 214 -25.77 1.72 4.16
C CYS A 214 -26.41 2.47 5.35
N VAL A 215 -27.55 3.14 5.17
CA VAL A 215 -28.27 3.82 6.24
C VAL A 215 -28.70 2.83 7.32
N ILE A 216 -29.27 1.70 6.94
CA ILE A 216 -29.70 0.65 7.87
C ILE A 216 -28.52 0.13 8.68
N ILE A 217 -27.45 -0.31 8.00
CA ILE A 217 -26.23 -0.84 8.65
C ILE A 217 -25.63 0.21 9.61
N THR A 218 -25.55 1.48 9.19
CA THR A 218 -24.99 2.53 10.04
C THR A 218 -25.81 2.76 11.30
N LEU A 219 -27.13 2.66 11.21
CA LEU A 219 -28.03 2.77 12.36
C LEU A 219 -28.01 1.52 13.24
N GLU A 220 -27.76 0.33 12.68
CA GLU A 220 -27.54 -0.89 13.46
C GLU A 220 -26.25 -0.81 14.31
N GLU A 221 -25.17 -0.30 13.71
CA GLU A 221 -23.87 -0.22 14.38
C GLU A 221 -23.76 0.92 15.39
N ASN A 222 -24.34 2.09 15.08
CA ASN A 222 -24.13 3.32 15.86
C ASN A 222 -25.38 3.77 16.65
N GLY A 223 -26.50 3.07 16.53
CA GLY A 223 -27.75 3.43 17.20
C GLY A 223 -28.42 4.67 16.61
N ASN A 224 -29.11 5.44 17.46
CA ASN A 224 -29.91 6.59 17.05
C ASN A 224 -29.04 7.80 16.68
N LEU A 225 -29.06 8.22 15.42
CA LEU A 225 -28.27 9.33 14.88
C LEU A 225 -29.17 10.47 14.37
N SER A 226 -28.72 11.70 14.50
CA SER A 226 -29.30 12.82 13.76
C SER A 226 -28.99 12.68 12.27
N THR A 227 -29.78 13.34 11.41
CA THR A 227 -29.53 13.33 9.95
C THR A 227 -28.11 13.84 9.60
N SER A 228 -27.58 14.78 10.37
CA SER A 228 -26.23 15.33 10.17
C SER A 228 -25.12 14.37 10.63
N GLU A 229 -25.33 13.65 11.72
CA GLU A 229 -24.43 12.60 12.20
C GLU A 229 -24.42 11.43 11.22
N LEU A 230 -25.59 10.98 10.80
CA LEU A 230 -25.71 9.92 9.80
C LEU A 230 -25.02 10.30 8.47
N ALA A 231 -25.16 11.57 8.03
CA ALA A 231 -24.45 12.03 6.84
C ALA A 231 -22.91 11.93 7.02
N ARG A 232 -22.38 12.29 8.20
CA ARG A 232 -20.94 12.20 8.50
C ARG A 232 -20.45 10.76 8.55
N GLU A 233 -21.18 9.86 9.21
CA GLU A 233 -20.84 8.43 9.26
C GLU A 233 -20.85 7.80 7.87
N LEU A 234 -21.77 8.19 7.00
CA LEU A 234 -21.82 7.77 5.60
C LEU A 234 -20.75 8.43 4.72
N GLY A 235 -19.93 9.36 5.29
CA GLY A 235 -18.82 10.01 4.60
C GLY A 235 -19.22 11.24 3.78
N TYR A 236 -20.37 11.85 4.05
CA TYR A 236 -20.79 13.11 3.44
C TYR A 236 -20.43 14.31 4.31
N THR A 237 -20.04 15.42 3.70
CA THR A 237 -19.75 16.68 4.41
C THR A 237 -21.02 17.41 4.85
N LYS A 238 -22.15 17.13 4.21
CA LYS A 238 -23.49 17.69 4.49
C LYS A 238 -24.57 16.71 4.04
N VAL A 239 -25.78 16.89 4.53
CA VAL A 239 -26.95 16.13 4.09
C VAL A 239 -27.21 16.41 2.60
N THR A 240 -27.14 15.37 1.78
CA THR A 240 -27.39 15.45 0.33
C THR A 240 -28.85 15.19 0.01
N SER A 241 -29.31 15.69 -1.15
CA SER A 241 -30.68 15.42 -1.63
C SER A 241 -30.96 13.92 -1.80
N THR A 242 -29.95 13.15 -2.21
CA THR A 242 -30.04 11.69 -2.34
C THR A 242 -30.21 10.99 -0.99
N LEU A 243 -29.49 11.45 0.06
CA LEU A 243 -29.65 10.92 1.41
C LEU A 243 -31.03 11.27 1.97
N ALA A 244 -31.49 12.50 1.78
CA ALA A 244 -32.83 12.91 2.20
C ALA A 244 -33.92 12.08 1.51
N LYS A 245 -33.75 11.76 0.22
CA LYS A 245 -34.65 10.88 -0.54
C LYS A 245 -34.62 9.44 0.01
N ALA A 246 -33.41 8.90 0.27
CA ALA A 246 -33.25 7.55 0.85
C ALA A 246 -33.96 7.42 2.21
N LEU A 247 -33.78 8.42 3.09
CA LEU A 247 -34.45 8.45 4.38
C LEU A 247 -35.99 8.52 4.26
N LYS A 248 -36.48 9.35 3.33
CA LYS A 248 -37.92 9.45 3.07
C LYS A 248 -38.51 8.14 2.61
N GLU A 249 -37.83 7.43 1.72
CA GLU A 249 -38.27 6.11 1.25
C GLU A 249 -38.22 5.05 2.36
N LEU A 250 -37.13 5.01 3.15
CA LEU A 250 -37.00 4.08 4.29
C LEU A 250 -38.05 4.35 5.37
N MET A 251 -38.44 5.61 5.59
CA MET A 251 -39.55 5.96 6.49
C MET A 251 -40.90 5.51 5.92
N ALA A 252 -41.13 5.67 4.61
CA ALA A 252 -42.34 5.20 3.94
C ALA A 252 -42.43 3.66 3.95
N GLU A 253 -41.31 2.96 3.90
CA GLU A 253 -41.22 1.50 4.01
C GLU A 253 -41.32 1.00 5.46
N GLY A 254 -41.40 1.91 6.45
CA GLY A 254 -41.51 1.57 7.87
C GLY A 254 -40.24 0.94 8.47
N LEU A 255 -39.08 1.08 7.83
CA LEU A 255 -37.81 0.54 8.29
C LEU A 255 -37.07 1.47 9.24
N VAL A 256 -37.26 2.80 9.10
CA VAL A 256 -36.70 3.83 9.97
C VAL A 256 -37.81 4.83 10.37
N GLN A 257 -37.63 5.43 11.55
CA GLN A 257 -38.56 6.46 12.06
C GLN A 257 -37.82 7.55 12.81
N TYR A 258 -38.47 8.66 13.03
CA TYR A 258 -37.97 9.67 13.95
C TYR A 258 -38.20 9.22 15.39
N LEU A 259 -37.23 9.45 16.26
CA LEU A 259 -37.30 9.09 17.67
C LEU A 259 -38.41 9.85 18.39
N GLU A 260 -38.55 11.17 18.08
CA GLU A 260 -39.64 12.02 18.62
C GLU A 260 -40.64 12.31 17.49
N GLN A 261 -41.74 11.55 17.45
CA GLN A 261 -42.76 11.67 16.38
C GLN A 261 -43.53 12.99 16.44
N GLU A 262 -43.70 13.58 17.63
CA GLU A 262 -44.45 14.84 17.80
C GLU A 262 -43.66 16.12 17.43
N LYS A 263 -42.31 16.06 17.38
CA LYS A 263 -41.44 17.20 17.11
C LYS A 263 -40.52 17.01 15.94
N VAL A 264 -41.06 16.66 14.78
CA VAL A 264 -40.33 16.35 13.55
C VAL A 264 -39.29 17.40 13.12
N ARG A 265 -39.48 18.67 13.49
CA ARG A 265 -38.57 19.79 13.17
C ARG A 265 -37.65 20.20 14.30
N SER A 266 -37.49 19.37 15.34
CA SER A 266 -36.57 19.64 16.43
C SER A 266 -35.11 19.59 15.98
N ARG A 267 -34.28 20.49 16.48
CA ARG A 267 -32.81 20.49 16.22
C ARG A 267 -32.10 19.24 16.77
N ASN A 268 -32.72 18.55 17.74
CA ASN A 268 -32.21 17.35 18.41
C ASN A 268 -32.88 16.07 17.90
N GLN A 269 -33.62 16.16 16.78
CA GLN A 269 -34.28 14.99 16.21
C GLN A 269 -33.30 13.91 15.74
N LYS A 270 -33.51 12.68 16.19
CA LYS A 270 -32.75 11.51 15.80
C LYS A 270 -33.59 10.54 15.00
N ILE A 271 -32.91 9.75 14.19
CA ILE A 271 -33.49 8.68 13.37
C ILE A 271 -33.10 7.35 14.02
N CYS A 272 -34.03 6.45 14.15
CA CYS A 272 -33.86 5.10 14.67
C CYS A 272 -34.44 4.06 13.73
N LEU A 273 -33.98 2.82 13.86
CA LEU A 273 -34.61 1.65 13.23
C LEU A 273 -35.93 1.34 13.91
N VAL A 274 -36.90 0.92 13.13
CA VAL A 274 -38.17 0.40 13.65
C VAL A 274 -37.90 -1.02 14.15
N GLN A 275 -38.06 -1.26 15.46
CA GLN A 275 -38.01 -2.60 16.02
C GLN A 275 -39.23 -3.38 15.56
N ILE A 276 -39.02 -4.35 14.68
CA ILE A 276 -40.08 -5.32 14.33
C ILE A 276 -40.16 -6.27 15.52
N ASP A 277 -41.20 -6.11 16.31
CA ASP A 277 -41.50 -7.02 17.43
C ASP A 277 -41.88 -8.40 16.87
N ASN A 278 -40.91 -9.30 16.80
CA ASN A 278 -41.12 -10.70 16.41
C ASN A 278 -41.80 -11.49 17.56
N ARG A 279 -42.95 -11.01 18.02
CA ARG A 279 -43.86 -11.78 18.86
C ARG A 279 -45.13 -12.06 18.06
N LYS A 280 -45.07 -13.12 17.25
CA LYS A 280 -46.24 -13.97 16.97
C LYS A 280 -45.77 -15.36 16.59
#